data_334a20d30dc743dc61fbc1bc5fda4680
#
_entry.id   334a20d30dc743dc61fbc1bc5fda4680
#
_cell.length_a   1.000
_cell.length_b   1.000
_cell.length_c   1.000
_cell.angle_alpha   90.00
_cell.angle_beta   90.00
_cell.angle_gamma   90.00
#
_symmetry.space_group_name_H-M   'P 1'
#
loop_
_entity.id
_entity.type
_entity.pdbx_description
1 polymer ?
#
loop_
_entity_poly.entity_id
_entity_poly.type
_entity_poly.pdbx_seq_one_letter_code
_entity_poly.pdbx_strand_id
1 'polypeptide(L)'
;MQAYTATKQWRDGFGANETRITAADLTHIEDGISAATQGVTNLEAKVAGQPAEILKQVQTIAQGIRDILSKAVPVGMIALYGAERDPEGWMRCDGRLLDRAAYAKLFSAIGTTYGFSSTTNFRLPDFRDRSAVGTGNIYQVGNKGGSGSITLNVQQLPAHTHEIGEVDDVNARFQAKKAAQDIGSGDSGNGYTYLTSTGTSRSGRSPLAAATGGSQPVDIRDPYLACPYIIRVA
;
A
#
# COMPACT_ATOMS: atom_id res chain seq x y z
N MET A 1 -14.17 -31.57 26.89
CA MET A 1 -13.42 -30.55 26.16
C MET A 1 -12.69 -31.26 25.02
N GLN A 2 -13.03 -30.98 23.73
CA GLN A 2 -12.23 -31.50 22.62
C GLN A 2 -10.94 -30.67 22.59
N ALA A 3 -9.79 -31.36 22.58
CA ALA A 3 -8.52 -30.70 22.45
C ALA A 3 -8.47 -29.99 21.09
N TYR A 4 -8.07 -28.73 21.09
CA TYR A 4 -7.77 -27.99 19.87
C TYR A 4 -6.66 -28.73 19.12
N THR A 5 -6.96 -29.24 17.93
CA THR A 5 -5.97 -29.83 17.05
C THR A 5 -5.59 -28.76 16.02
N ALA A 6 -4.35 -28.31 16.05
CA ALA A 6 -3.85 -27.41 15.03
C ALA A 6 -4.00 -28.09 13.65
N THR A 7 -4.82 -27.51 12.79
CA THR A 7 -5.12 -28.03 11.46
C THR A 7 -4.06 -27.64 10.42
N LYS A 8 -3.14 -26.74 10.78
CA LYS A 8 -2.07 -26.28 9.88
C LYS A 8 -0.71 -26.34 10.57
N GLN A 9 0.29 -26.80 9.83
CA GLN A 9 1.68 -26.67 10.24
C GLN A 9 2.22 -25.30 9.76
N TRP A 10 2.68 -24.51 10.69
CA TRP A 10 3.34 -23.23 10.43
C TRP A 10 4.81 -23.49 10.08
N ARG A 11 5.28 -22.87 9.01
CA ARG A 11 6.70 -22.88 8.64
C ARG A 11 7.21 -21.46 8.57
N ASP A 12 8.38 -21.22 9.11
CA ASP A 12 9.08 -19.95 8.99
C ASP A 12 9.62 -19.81 7.56
N GLY A 13 9.18 -18.78 6.85
CA GLY A 13 9.61 -18.46 5.50
C GLY A 13 8.48 -18.34 4.49
N PHE A 14 8.68 -17.57 3.44
CA PHE A 14 7.73 -17.37 2.35
C PHE A 14 8.22 -18.10 1.09
N GLY A 15 7.88 -19.38 0.96
CA GLY A 15 8.11 -20.17 -0.25
C GLY A 15 6.89 -20.15 -1.19
N ALA A 16 7.09 -20.53 -2.46
CA ALA A 16 6.05 -20.50 -3.51
C ALA A 16 4.80 -21.36 -3.20
N ASN A 17 4.84 -22.21 -2.17
CA ASN A 17 3.76 -23.11 -1.75
C ASN A 17 3.26 -22.86 -0.32
N GLU A 18 3.54 -21.69 0.26
CA GLU A 18 3.18 -21.42 1.65
C GLU A 18 1.76 -20.89 1.78
N THR A 19 1.05 -21.41 2.77
CA THR A 19 -0.31 -20.97 3.06
C THR A 19 -0.25 -19.60 3.71
N ARG A 20 -0.79 -18.59 3.03
CA ARG A 20 -0.96 -17.25 3.63
C ARG A 20 -1.87 -17.37 4.85
N ILE A 21 -1.51 -16.69 5.93
CA ILE A 21 -2.41 -16.48 7.07
C ILE A 21 -3.56 -15.62 6.56
N THR A 22 -4.75 -16.16 6.55
CA THR A 22 -5.96 -15.42 6.16
C THR A 22 -6.59 -14.74 7.39
N ALA A 23 -7.46 -13.76 7.17
CA ALA A 23 -8.27 -13.18 8.25
C ALA A 23 -9.09 -14.24 8.99
N ALA A 24 -9.57 -15.28 8.28
CA ALA A 24 -10.28 -16.41 8.88
C ALA A 24 -9.36 -17.25 9.79
N ASP A 25 -8.10 -17.44 9.41
CA ASP A 25 -7.14 -18.14 10.25
C ASP A 25 -6.83 -17.35 11.53
N LEU A 26 -6.71 -16.03 11.42
CA LEU A 26 -6.53 -15.14 12.58
C LEU A 26 -7.76 -15.14 13.48
N THR A 27 -8.97 -15.03 12.94
CA THR A 27 -10.22 -15.12 13.70
C THR A 27 -10.34 -16.46 14.42
N HIS A 28 -10.00 -17.56 13.75
CA HIS A 28 -10.03 -18.90 14.35
C HIS A 28 -9.04 -19.04 15.51
N ILE A 29 -7.86 -18.42 15.40
CA ILE A 29 -6.88 -18.34 16.48
C ILE A 29 -7.46 -17.53 17.65
N GLU A 30 -8.05 -16.35 17.37
CA GLU A 30 -8.64 -15.48 18.38
C GLU A 30 -9.82 -16.13 19.14
N ASP A 31 -10.69 -16.82 18.40
CA ASP A 31 -11.80 -17.59 19.01
C ASP A 31 -11.26 -18.73 19.89
N GLY A 32 -10.23 -19.43 19.46
CA GLY A 32 -9.54 -20.44 20.23
C GLY A 32 -8.90 -19.85 21.53
N ILE A 33 -8.31 -18.67 21.41
CA ILE A 33 -7.77 -17.90 22.53
C ILE A 33 -8.88 -17.55 23.54
N SER A 34 -9.95 -16.98 23.05
CA SER A 34 -11.09 -16.56 23.88
C SER A 34 -11.69 -17.76 24.62
N ALA A 35 -11.94 -18.86 23.93
CA ALA A 35 -12.45 -20.10 24.52
C ALA A 35 -11.51 -20.70 25.58
N ALA A 36 -10.19 -20.70 25.32
CA ALA A 36 -9.20 -21.17 26.27
C ALA A 36 -9.14 -20.28 27.52
N THR A 37 -9.19 -18.96 27.34
CA THR A 37 -9.22 -18.00 28.44
C THR A 37 -10.47 -18.17 29.31
N GLN A 38 -11.64 -18.33 28.68
CA GLN A 38 -12.89 -18.62 29.36
C GLN A 38 -12.83 -19.95 30.12
N GLY A 39 -12.24 -20.98 29.51
CA GLY A 39 -12.00 -22.27 30.13
C GLY A 39 -11.14 -22.17 31.39
N VAL A 40 -10.08 -21.39 31.34
CA VAL A 40 -9.19 -21.12 32.49
C VAL A 40 -9.96 -20.40 33.59
N THR A 41 -10.71 -19.35 33.29
CA THR A 41 -11.53 -18.60 34.26
C THR A 41 -12.57 -19.50 34.93
N ASN A 42 -13.21 -20.38 34.20
CA ASN A 42 -14.16 -21.36 34.74
C ASN A 42 -13.47 -22.39 35.65
N LEU A 43 -12.25 -22.83 35.33
CA LEU A 43 -11.45 -23.71 36.16
C LEU A 43 -10.99 -23.00 37.44
N GLU A 44 -10.55 -21.76 37.35
CA GLU A 44 -10.21 -20.94 38.53
C GLU A 44 -11.39 -20.77 39.46
N ALA A 45 -12.60 -20.52 38.97
CA ALA A 45 -13.83 -20.44 39.76
C ALA A 45 -14.17 -21.77 40.46
N LYS A 46 -13.99 -22.91 39.78
CA LYS A 46 -14.23 -24.25 40.39
C LYS A 46 -13.20 -24.64 41.43
N VAL A 47 -11.99 -24.11 41.32
CA VAL A 47 -10.86 -24.42 42.21
C VAL A 47 -10.77 -23.45 43.40
N ALA A 48 -11.55 -22.36 43.41
CA ALA A 48 -11.54 -21.35 44.50
C ALA A 48 -11.72 -21.91 45.93
N GLY A 49 -12.17 -23.16 46.05
CA GLY A 49 -12.28 -23.86 47.33
C GLY A 49 -11.23 -25.01 47.51
N GLN A 50 -10.27 -25.15 46.59
CA GLN A 50 -9.29 -26.23 46.60
C GLN A 50 -7.96 -25.78 47.25
N PRO A 51 -7.08 -26.71 47.64
CA PRO A 51 -5.80 -26.39 48.24
C PRO A 51 -4.96 -25.44 47.34
N ALA A 52 -4.18 -24.58 47.98
CA ALA A 52 -3.35 -23.55 47.33
C ALA A 52 -2.42 -24.10 46.22
N GLU A 53 -2.00 -25.36 46.31
CA GLU A 53 -1.15 -26.00 45.30
C GLU A 53 -1.88 -26.18 43.95
N ILE A 54 -3.16 -26.55 43.99
CA ILE A 54 -3.95 -26.70 42.74
C ILE A 54 -4.16 -25.34 42.09
N LEU A 55 -4.42 -24.30 42.87
CA LEU A 55 -4.54 -22.95 42.37
C LEU A 55 -3.27 -22.46 41.69
N LYS A 56 -2.12 -22.77 42.29
CA LYS A 56 -0.80 -22.44 41.71
C LYS A 56 -0.55 -23.18 40.37
N GLN A 57 -0.93 -24.45 40.28
CA GLN A 57 -0.83 -25.21 39.03
C GLN A 57 -1.73 -24.63 37.94
N VAL A 58 -2.97 -24.28 38.25
CA VAL A 58 -3.91 -23.62 37.32
C VAL A 58 -3.37 -22.28 36.84
N GLN A 59 -2.80 -21.47 37.72
CA GLN A 59 -2.15 -20.20 37.36
C GLN A 59 -0.95 -20.40 36.43
N THR A 60 -0.14 -21.44 36.70
CA THR A 60 1.00 -21.77 35.88
C THR A 60 0.57 -22.20 34.47
N ILE A 61 -0.46 -23.05 34.38
CA ILE A 61 -1.04 -23.48 33.10
C ILE A 61 -1.63 -22.28 32.35
N ALA A 62 -2.37 -21.43 33.05
CA ALA A 62 -2.97 -20.21 32.48
C ALA A 62 -1.87 -19.27 31.93
N GLN A 63 -0.77 -19.12 32.63
CA GLN A 63 0.38 -18.34 32.14
C GLN A 63 1.04 -18.99 30.93
N GLY A 64 1.26 -20.29 30.95
CA GLY A 64 1.81 -21.01 29.80
C GLY A 64 0.93 -20.88 28.55
N ILE A 65 -0.39 -20.96 28.70
CA ILE A 65 -1.33 -20.72 27.61
C ILE A 65 -1.19 -19.29 27.08
N ARG A 66 -1.18 -18.28 27.97
CA ARG A 66 -0.99 -16.87 27.57
C ARG A 66 0.32 -16.67 26.82
N ASP A 67 1.39 -17.30 27.23
CA ASP A 67 2.71 -17.21 26.59
C ASP A 67 2.70 -17.85 25.17
N ILE A 68 2.05 -19.00 25.03
CA ILE A 68 1.86 -19.64 23.72
C ILE A 68 1.05 -18.74 22.80
N LEU A 69 -0.03 -18.18 23.30
CA LEU A 69 -0.93 -17.31 22.54
C LEU A 69 -0.25 -16.01 22.10
N SER A 70 0.56 -15.42 22.98
CA SER A 70 1.33 -14.20 22.64
C SER A 70 2.37 -14.43 21.55
N LYS A 71 2.82 -15.69 21.38
CA LYS A 71 3.76 -16.06 20.31
C LYS A 71 3.05 -16.39 19.00
N ALA A 72 1.80 -16.86 19.03
CA ALA A 72 1.02 -17.22 17.84
C ALA A 72 0.71 -15.99 16.96
N VAL A 73 0.39 -14.84 17.58
CA VAL A 73 0.16 -13.57 16.89
C VAL A 73 0.94 -12.49 17.62
N PRO A 74 2.16 -12.18 17.20
CA PRO A 74 3.01 -11.25 17.92
C PRO A 74 2.44 -9.82 17.85
N VAL A 75 2.61 -9.07 18.95
CA VAL A 75 2.29 -7.63 18.99
C VAL A 75 3.11 -6.91 17.91
N GLY A 76 2.48 -6.03 17.16
CA GLY A 76 3.09 -5.37 16.00
C GLY A 76 2.85 -6.09 14.67
N MET A 77 2.24 -7.28 14.65
CA MET A 77 1.81 -7.92 13.42
C MET A 77 0.77 -7.05 12.71
N ILE A 78 0.91 -6.90 11.41
CA ILE A 78 -0.03 -6.16 10.54
C ILE A 78 -0.74 -7.15 9.64
N ALA A 79 -2.06 -6.98 9.50
CA ALA A 79 -2.91 -7.81 8.65
C ALA A 79 -3.96 -6.96 7.93
N LEU A 80 -4.47 -7.46 6.79
CA LEU A 80 -5.68 -6.94 6.15
C LEU A 80 -6.91 -7.47 6.89
N TYR A 81 -7.90 -6.62 7.09
CA TYR A 81 -9.12 -6.96 7.79
C TYR A 81 -10.35 -6.53 6.98
N GLY A 82 -11.32 -7.43 6.82
CA GLY A 82 -12.47 -7.23 5.94
C GLY A 82 -13.68 -6.53 6.60
N ALA A 83 -13.60 -6.16 7.89
CA ALA A 83 -14.73 -5.57 8.61
C ALA A 83 -14.49 -4.10 8.98
N GLU A 84 -15.58 -3.40 9.24
CA GLU A 84 -15.53 -1.97 9.55
C GLU A 84 -15.08 -1.69 11.00
N ARG A 85 -15.40 -2.56 11.95
CA ARG A 85 -14.98 -2.40 13.34
C ARG A 85 -13.67 -3.11 13.61
N ASP A 86 -12.77 -2.45 14.30
CA ASP A 86 -11.52 -3.06 14.73
C ASP A 86 -11.82 -4.19 15.74
N PRO A 87 -11.23 -5.39 15.58
CA PRO A 87 -11.40 -6.47 16.55
C PRO A 87 -10.63 -6.14 17.83
N GLU A 88 -11.01 -6.80 18.92
CA GLU A 88 -10.35 -6.61 20.21
C GLU A 88 -8.85 -6.93 20.12
N GLY A 89 -8.02 -6.08 20.72
CA GLY A 89 -6.56 -6.20 20.70
C GLY A 89 -5.91 -5.75 19.39
N TRP A 90 -6.68 -5.19 18.44
CA TRP A 90 -6.17 -4.66 17.18
C TRP A 90 -6.57 -3.20 17.00
N MET A 91 -5.84 -2.47 16.20
CA MET A 91 -6.14 -1.09 15.81
C MET A 91 -5.85 -0.88 14.33
N ARG A 92 -6.59 0.03 13.70
CA ARG A 92 -6.32 0.47 12.33
C ARG A 92 -4.96 1.16 12.21
N CYS A 93 -4.28 0.86 11.12
CA CYS A 93 -3.03 1.51 10.75
C CYS A 93 -3.30 2.86 10.08
N ASP A 94 -3.78 3.84 10.85
CA ASP A 94 -4.19 5.18 10.39
C ASP A 94 -3.23 6.30 10.79
N GLY A 95 -2.06 5.95 11.33
CA GLY A 95 -1.04 6.92 11.71
C GLY A 95 -1.32 7.70 13.00
N ARG A 96 -2.34 7.29 13.79
CA ARG A 96 -2.65 7.95 15.06
C ARG A 96 -1.50 7.86 16.06
N LEU A 97 -1.48 8.80 17.00
CA LEU A 97 -0.53 8.80 18.12
C LEU A 97 -1.06 7.93 19.25
N LEU A 98 -0.19 7.14 19.85
CA LEU A 98 -0.44 6.34 21.02
C LEU A 98 0.54 6.71 22.13
N ASP A 99 0.10 6.59 23.38
CA ASP A 99 0.92 6.76 24.56
C ASP A 99 1.84 5.54 24.76
N ARG A 100 3.15 5.79 25.04
CA ARG A 100 4.14 4.71 25.21
C ARG A 100 3.90 3.84 26.42
N ALA A 101 3.39 4.42 27.51
CA ALA A 101 3.14 3.67 28.74
C ALA A 101 1.89 2.80 28.60
N ALA A 102 0.82 3.35 28.00
CA ALA A 102 -0.42 2.61 27.77
C ALA A 102 -0.25 1.44 26.78
N TYR A 103 0.63 1.60 25.78
CA TYR A 103 0.89 0.60 24.74
C TYR A 103 2.36 0.13 24.75
N ALA A 104 2.90 -0.15 25.94
CA ALA A 104 4.32 -0.45 26.13
C ALA A 104 4.80 -1.66 25.32
N LYS A 105 4.00 -2.72 25.18
CA LYS A 105 4.32 -3.89 24.36
C LYS A 105 4.46 -3.54 22.89
N LEU A 106 3.50 -2.78 22.35
CA LEU A 106 3.54 -2.34 20.97
C LEU A 106 4.70 -1.38 20.74
N PHE A 107 4.94 -0.44 21.66
CA PHE A 107 6.08 0.45 21.59
C PHE A 107 7.41 -0.32 21.59
N SER A 108 7.53 -1.38 22.39
CA SER A 108 8.71 -2.26 22.37
C SER A 108 8.91 -2.95 21.02
N ALA A 109 7.80 -3.29 20.31
CA ALA A 109 7.86 -3.99 19.04
C ALA A 109 8.20 -3.06 17.85
N ILE A 110 7.55 -1.88 17.76
CA ILE A 110 7.68 -1.01 16.59
C ILE A 110 8.46 0.29 16.85
N GLY A 111 8.67 0.63 18.12
CA GLY A 111 9.43 1.82 18.52
C GLY A 111 8.84 3.12 17.95
N THR A 112 9.71 3.95 17.44
CA THR A 112 9.38 5.23 16.77
C THR A 112 9.49 5.14 15.23
N THR A 113 9.53 3.95 14.67
CA THR A 113 9.74 3.70 13.24
C THR A 113 8.78 4.49 12.35
N TYR A 114 7.55 4.66 12.78
CA TYR A 114 6.52 5.40 12.03
C TYR A 114 6.35 6.85 12.49
N GLY A 115 7.21 7.30 13.41
CA GLY A 115 7.28 8.67 13.92
C GLY A 115 6.74 8.82 15.34
N PHE A 116 6.87 10.04 15.85
CA PHE A 116 6.39 10.45 17.17
C PHE A 116 6.19 11.97 17.15
N SER A 117 5.53 12.54 18.16
CA SER A 117 5.44 13.99 18.35
C SER A 117 6.04 14.45 19.68
N SER A 118 6.24 13.56 20.63
CA SER A 118 6.87 13.81 21.92
C SER A 118 7.59 12.57 22.44
N THR A 119 8.33 12.71 23.53
CA THR A 119 9.00 11.58 24.20
C THR A 119 8.04 10.59 24.86
N THR A 120 6.78 10.96 25.01
CA THR A 120 5.76 10.13 25.66
C THR A 120 4.87 9.36 24.68
N ASN A 121 4.97 9.64 23.36
CA ASN A 121 4.12 9.03 22.37
C ASN A 121 4.89 8.45 21.18
N PHE A 122 4.19 7.67 20.35
CA PHE A 122 4.66 7.12 19.09
C PHE A 122 3.49 7.01 18.11
N ARG A 123 3.78 6.85 16.84
CA ARG A 123 2.74 6.71 15.79
C ARG A 123 2.57 5.27 15.36
N LEU A 124 1.33 4.91 15.07
CA LEU A 124 1.02 3.73 14.27
C LEU A 124 1.46 3.93 12.80
N PRO A 125 1.70 2.84 12.07
CA PRO A 125 1.81 2.90 10.61
C PRO A 125 0.58 3.59 10.01
N ASP A 126 0.75 4.36 8.94
CA ASP A 126 -0.35 4.93 8.16
C ASP A 126 -0.43 4.24 6.80
N PHE A 127 -1.35 3.29 6.70
CA PHE A 127 -1.60 2.51 5.48
C PHE A 127 -2.80 3.01 4.68
N ARG A 128 -3.38 4.14 5.04
CA ARG A 128 -4.48 4.72 4.26
C ARG A 128 -4.00 5.03 2.85
N ASP A 129 -4.76 4.55 1.87
CA ASP A 129 -4.46 4.69 0.42
C ASP A 129 -3.07 4.15 0.02
N ARG A 130 -2.56 3.13 0.73
CA ARG A 130 -1.25 2.53 0.48
C ARG A 130 -1.32 1.02 0.46
N SER A 131 -0.50 0.42 -0.39
CA SER A 131 -0.18 -1.02 -0.35
C SER A 131 1.11 -1.27 0.42
N ALA A 132 1.24 -2.45 1.01
CA ALA A 132 2.48 -2.90 1.62
C ALA A 132 3.48 -3.30 0.54
N VAL A 133 4.76 -2.95 0.77
CA VAL A 133 5.89 -3.36 -0.07
C VAL A 133 6.91 -4.07 0.81
N GLY A 134 7.50 -5.15 0.30
CA GLY A 134 8.57 -5.86 1.00
C GLY A 134 9.80 -4.99 1.22
N THR A 135 10.42 -5.11 2.38
CA THR A 135 11.70 -4.45 2.68
C THR A 135 12.86 -5.16 1.98
N GLY A 136 13.91 -4.41 1.69
CA GLY A 136 15.12 -4.94 1.04
C GLY A 136 16.18 -3.86 0.93
N ASN A 137 17.02 -3.94 -0.10
CA ASN A 137 18.09 -2.97 -0.30
C ASN A 137 17.57 -1.55 -0.64
N ILE A 138 16.38 -1.45 -1.23
CA ILE A 138 15.79 -0.18 -1.67
C ILE A 138 14.86 0.39 -0.59
N TYR A 139 14.06 -0.48 0.05
CA TYR A 139 13.03 -0.06 1.01
C TYR A 139 13.37 -0.56 2.41
N GLN A 140 13.41 0.37 3.35
CA GLN A 140 13.55 0.10 4.78
C GLN A 140 12.17 0.14 5.45
N VAL A 141 12.06 -0.52 6.63
CA VAL A 141 10.82 -0.44 7.44
C VAL A 141 10.49 1.02 7.73
N GLY A 142 9.24 1.41 7.51
CA GLY A 142 8.76 2.77 7.71
C GLY A 142 8.92 3.71 6.51
N ASN A 143 9.63 3.30 5.45
CA ASN A 143 9.70 4.11 4.23
C ASN A 143 8.31 4.31 3.61
N LYS A 144 8.10 5.49 3.04
CA LYS A 144 6.86 5.88 2.37
C LYS A 144 7.20 6.39 0.98
N GLY A 145 6.39 6.06 -0.01
CA GLY A 145 6.63 6.50 -1.37
C GLY A 145 5.47 6.15 -2.29
N GLY A 146 5.71 6.33 -3.57
CA GLY A 146 4.75 6.06 -4.63
C GLY A 146 3.75 7.17 -4.89
N SER A 147 3.05 7.05 -6.00
CA SER A 147 1.96 7.93 -6.41
C SER A 147 0.85 7.07 -7.02
N GLY A 148 -0.40 7.50 -6.91
CA GLY A 148 -1.54 6.87 -7.59
C GLY A 148 -1.73 7.36 -9.02
N SER A 149 -1.02 8.41 -9.43
CA SER A 149 -1.08 8.95 -10.79
C SER A 149 0.28 9.48 -11.23
N ILE A 150 0.49 9.54 -12.53
CA ILE A 150 1.68 10.09 -13.16
C ILE A 150 1.27 11.03 -14.30
N THR A 151 1.95 12.16 -14.41
CA THR A 151 1.88 13.01 -15.61
C THR A 151 3.13 12.76 -16.43
N LEU A 152 2.95 12.24 -17.64
CA LEU A 152 4.07 11.96 -18.54
C LEU A 152 4.70 13.27 -19.04
N ASN A 153 6.00 13.34 -19.05
CA ASN A 153 6.77 14.37 -19.73
C ASN A 153 7.30 13.86 -21.08
N VAL A 154 7.81 14.76 -21.89
CA VAL A 154 8.29 14.43 -23.24
C VAL A 154 9.41 13.39 -23.23
N GLN A 155 10.26 13.37 -22.20
CA GLN A 155 11.37 12.42 -22.10
C GLN A 155 10.92 10.99 -21.77
N GLN A 156 9.69 10.83 -21.28
CA GLN A 156 9.10 9.53 -20.95
C GLN A 156 8.34 8.90 -22.13
N LEU A 157 8.19 9.65 -23.22
CA LEU A 157 7.62 9.12 -24.46
C LEU A 157 8.70 8.40 -25.25
N PRO A 158 8.36 7.30 -25.95
CA PRO A 158 9.28 6.69 -26.91
C PRO A 158 9.73 7.72 -27.96
N ALA A 159 10.97 7.63 -28.39
CA ALA A 159 11.46 8.46 -29.48
C ALA A 159 10.61 8.21 -30.73
N HIS A 160 10.02 9.25 -31.25
CA HIS A 160 9.20 9.20 -32.45
C HIS A 160 9.44 10.45 -33.30
N THR A 161 9.19 10.33 -34.60
CA THR A 161 9.30 11.41 -35.57
C THR A 161 7.99 11.57 -36.30
N HIS A 162 7.70 12.79 -36.69
CA HIS A 162 6.62 13.10 -37.62
C HIS A 162 7.21 13.55 -38.93
N GLU A 163 6.78 12.97 -40.03
CA GLU A 163 7.06 13.53 -41.33
C GLU A 163 6.21 14.79 -41.52
N ILE A 164 6.85 15.94 -41.63
CA ILE A 164 6.19 17.23 -41.74
C ILE A 164 6.14 17.76 -43.21
N GLY A 165 6.47 16.95 -44.14
CA GLY A 165 6.36 17.27 -45.55
C GLY A 165 7.55 16.80 -46.40
N GLU A 166 7.38 16.84 -47.69
CA GLU A 166 8.42 16.56 -48.66
C GLU A 166 9.23 17.83 -48.97
N VAL A 167 10.54 17.69 -49.18
CA VAL A 167 11.37 18.75 -49.72
C VAL A 167 11.18 18.74 -51.20
N ASP A 168 10.43 19.70 -51.71
CA ASP A 168 9.91 19.70 -53.06
C ASP A 168 10.77 20.49 -54.08
N ASP A 169 11.82 21.17 -53.65
CA ASP A 169 12.68 21.89 -54.55
C ASP A 169 14.12 22.09 -54.02
N VAL A 170 15.03 22.40 -54.99
CA VAL A 170 16.44 22.67 -54.75
C VAL A 170 16.76 23.88 -53.86
N ASN A 171 15.74 24.64 -53.46
CA ASN A 171 15.87 25.82 -52.58
C ASN A 171 15.50 25.50 -51.15
N ALA A 172 15.46 24.23 -50.77
CA ALA A 172 15.17 23.77 -49.39
C ALA A 172 13.87 24.32 -48.80
N ARG A 173 12.76 24.30 -49.55
CA ARG A 173 11.42 24.65 -49.08
C ARG A 173 10.70 23.37 -48.64
N PHE A 174 10.26 23.35 -47.42
CA PHE A 174 9.39 22.29 -46.94
C PHE A 174 7.93 22.64 -47.26
N GLN A 175 7.23 21.74 -47.91
CA GLN A 175 5.79 21.81 -48.06
C GLN A 175 5.14 20.89 -47.04
N ALA A 176 4.45 21.48 -46.05
CA ALA A 176 3.58 20.71 -45.17
C ALA A 176 2.26 20.44 -45.90
N LYS A 177 1.92 19.18 -46.11
CA LYS A 177 0.64 18.80 -46.70
C LYS A 177 -0.47 19.17 -45.69
N LYS A 178 -1.45 19.92 -46.15
CA LYS A 178 -2.60 20.34 -45.35
C LYS A 178 -3.30 19.11 -44.80
N ALA A 179 -3.21 18.86 -43.51
CA ALA A 179 -4.17 17.99 -42.84
C ALA A 179 -5.56 18.64 -42.98
N ALA A 180 -6.58 17.85 -43.21
CA ALA A 180 -7.88 18.20 -43.77
C ALA A 180 -8.74 19.22 -42.94
N GLN A 181 -8.14 20.16 -42.26
CA GLN A 181 -8.83 21.23 -41.57
C GLN A 181 -8.13 22.57 -41.78
N ASP A 182 -8.84 23.42 -42.38
CA ASP A 182 -8.68 24.82 -42.70
C ASP A 182 -7.59 25.57 -41.93
N ILE A 183 -6.38 25.55 -42.45
CA ILE A 183 -5.33 26.48 -42.03
C ILE A 183 -5.52 27.68 -42.98
N GLY A 184 -6.23 28.67 -42.43
CA GLY A 184 -6.69 29.89 -43.07
C GLY A 184 -6.02 30.31 -44.36
N SER A 185 -6.85 30.64 -45.29
CA SER A 185 -6.62 31.17 -46.60
C SER A 185 -5.48 32.19 -46.66
N GLY A 186 -4.52 31.88 -47.46
CA GLY A 186 -3.50 32.85 -47.78
C GLY A 186 -2.48 32.31 -48.75
N ASP A 187 -2.87 31.60 -49.71
CA ASP A 187 -2.28 31.70 -51.04
C ASP A 187 -2.90 30.71 -52.04
N SER A 188 -3.16 31.21 -53.20
CA SER A 188 -3.41 30.59 -54.47
C SER A 188 -3.48 29.07 -54.52
N GLY A 189 -4.58 28.48 -54.11
CA GLY A 189 -5.13 27.28 -54.75
C GLY A 189 -4.54 25.92 -54.42
N ASN A 190 -3.36 25.77 -53.87
CA ASN A 190 -2.70 24.44 -53.75
C ASN A 190 -2.67 23.83 -52.34
N GLY A 191 -3.15 24.51 -51.31
CA GLY A 191 -3.30 23.94 -49.99
C GLY A 191 -1.97 23.58 -49.29
N TYR A 192 -0.87 24.16 -49.64
CA TYR A 192 0.45 23.99 -49.06
C TYR A 192 0.88 25.25 -48.31
N THR A 193 1.56 25.05 -47.18
CA THR A 193 2.21 26.16 -46.46
C THR A 193 3.72 25.98 -46.58
N TYR A 194 4.40 27.00 -47.06
CA TYR A 194 5.85 26.97 -47.28
C TYR A 194 6.59 27.46 -46.03
N LEU A 195 7.59 26.70 -45.60
CA LEU A 195 8.55 27.16 -44.63
C LEU A 195 9.82 27.61 -45.39
N THR A 196 10.29 28.82 -45.13
CA THR A 196 11.55 29.31 -45.73
C THR A 196 12.73 28.81 -44.91
N SER A 197 13.86 28.55 -45.55
CA SER A 197 15.09 28.06 -44.91
C SER A 197 15.66 28.97 -43.82
N THR A 198 15.16 30.17 -43.67
CA THR A 198 15.56 31.13 -42.65
C THR A 198 14.68 31.07 -41.39
N GLY A 199 13.76 30.12 -41.30
CA GLY A 199 12.93 29.91 -40.10
C GLY A 199 11.92 31.02 -39.80
N THR A 200 11.79 32.04 -40.64
CA THR A 200 10.80 33.09 -40.50
C THR A 200 9.55 32.73 -41.32
N SER A 201 8.50 32.29 -40.60
CA SER A 201 7.20 32.16 -41.25
C SER A 201 6.66 33.55 -41.59
N ARG A 202 6.27 33.76 -42.83
CA ARG A 202 5.71 35.03 -43.29
C ARG A 202 4.28 35.33 -42.79
N SER A 203 3.68 34.45 -42.05
CA SER A 203 2.29 34.63 -41.60
C SER A 203 2.10 34.43 -40.12
N GLY A 204 3.12 34.54 -39.27
CA GLY A 204 2.94 34.54 -37.79
C GLY A 204 2.29 33.28 -37.21
N ARG A 205 2.04 32.25 -37.99
CA ARG A 205 1.52 30.96 -37.56
C ARG A 205 2.53 29.87 -37.94
N SER A 206 3.02 29.22 -36.93
CA SER A 206 3.83 28.01 -37.10
C SER A 206 2.91 26.92 -37.69
N PRO A 207 3.13 26.40 -38.88
CA PRO A 207 2.24 25.40 -39.47
C PRO A 207 2.49 24.00 -38.90
N LEU A 208 3.33 23.90 -37.90
CA LEU A 208 3.81 22.65 -37.38
C LEU A 208 2.92 22.17 -36.26
N ALA A 209 2.44 20.97 -36.45
CA ALA A 209 1.69 20.16 -35.51
C ALA A 209 1.27 20.89 -34.21
N ALA A 210 0.01 21.20 -34.09
CA ALA A 210 -0.55 21.70 -32.84
C ALA A 210 -0.10 20.80 -31.69
N ALA A 211 0.19 21.40 -30.56
CA ALA A 211 0.51 20.63 -29.37
C ALA A 211 -0.63 19.61 -29.13
N THR A 212 -0.28 18.34 -29.16
CA THR A 212 -1.21 17.25 -28.90
C THR A 212 -1.04 16.78 -27.47
N GLY A 213 -2.13 16.61 -26.77
CA GLY A 213 -2.15 16.16 -25.39
C GLY A 213 -2.46 17.29 -24.40
N GLY A 214 -3.09 16.94 -23.29
CA GLY A 214 -3.58 17.88 -22.27
C GLY A 214 -2.76 17.85 -20.99
N SER A 215 -1.63 17.17 -20.92
CA SER A 215 -0.82 16.99 -19.70
C SER A 215 -1.65 16.49 -18.49
N GLN A 216 -2.73 15.73 -18.77
CA GLN A 216 -3.57 15.19 -17.72
C GLN A 216 -2.89 14.05 -17.03
N PRO A 217 -3.01 13.94 -15.70
CA PRO A 217 -2.52 12.78 -14.96
C PRO A 217 -3.21 11.50 -15.42
N VAL A 218 -2.42 10.45 -15.57
CA VAL A 218 -2.91 9.08 -15.83
C VAL A 218 -2.95 8.35 -14.50
N ASP A 219 -4.08 7.72 -14.17
CA ASP A 219 -4.19 6.84 -13.02
C ASP A 219 -3.39 5.55 -13.31
N ILE A 220 -2.47 5.22 -12.40
CA ILE A 220 -1.60 4.04 -12.52
C ILE A 220 -1.90 2.99 -11.45
N ARG A 221 -3.01 3.15 -10.72
CA ARG A 221 -3.42 2.18 -9.71
C ARG A 221 -4.03 0.96 -10.36
N ASP A 222 -3.62 -0.22 -9.87
CA ASP A 222 -4.27 -1.47 -10.23
C ASP A 222 -5.73 -1.51 -9.74
N PRO A 223 -6.61 -2.33 -10.34
CA PRO A 223 -7.92 -2.62 -9.76
C PRO A 223 -7.78 -3.06 -8.31
N TYR A 224 -8.53 -2.47 -7.38
CA TYR A 224 -8.38 -2.71 -5.95
C TYR A 224 -9.71 -2.92 -5.25
N LEU A 225 -9.65 -3.65 -4.13
CA LEU A 225 -10.70 -3.71 -3.13
C LEU A 225 -10.13 -3.12 -1.83
N ALA A 226 -10.76 -2.06 -1.33
CA ALA A 226 -10.30 -1.38 -0.13
C ALA A 226 -10.63 -2.19 1.14
N CYS A 227 -9.60 -2.56 1.87
CA CYS A 227 -9.69 -3.20 3.19
C CYS A 227 -8.72 -2.49 4.15
N PRO A 228 -9.09 -2.23 5.40
CA PRO A 228 -8.18 -1.63 6.35
C PRO A 228 -7.03 -2.57 6.71
N TYR A 229 -5.84 -2.01 6.84
CA TYR A 229 -4.76 -2.65 7.58
C TYR A 229 -4.95 -2.44 9.07
N ILE A 230 -4.82 -3.51 9.85
CA ILE A 230 -4.86 -3.47 11.31
C ILE A 230 -3.55 -3.98 11.89
N ILE A 231 -3.20 -3.50 13.08
CA ILE A 231 -2.00 -3.90 13.82
C ILE A 231 -2.39 -4.46 15.17
N ARG A 232 -1.76 -5.57 15.57
CA ARG A 232 -1.94 -6.17 16.89
C ARG A 232 -1.32 -5.27 17.96
N VAL A 233 -2.11 -4.87 18.97
CA VAL A 233 -1.67 -3.92 20.01
C VAL A 233 -1.56 -4.54 21.41
N ALA A 234 -2.23 -5.68 21.65
CA ALA A 234 -2.24 -6.35 22.96
C ALA A 234 -2.18 -7.87 22.82
#